data_b29122b76601844348c5e26e00f3eaf2
#
_entry.id   b29122b76601844348c5e26e00f3eaf2
#
_cell.length_a   1.000
_cell.length_b   1.000
_cell.length_c   1.000
_cell.angle_alpha   90.00
_cell.angle_beta   90.00
_cell.angle_gamma   90.00
#
_symmetry.space_group_name_H-M   'P 1'
#
loop_
_entity.id
_entity.type
_entity.pdbx_description
1 polymer ?
#
loop_
_entity_poly.entity_id
_entity_poly.type
_entity_poly.pdbx_seq_one_letter_code
_entity_poly.pdbx_strand_id
1 'polypeptide(L)'
;MSSENNSLDRRDFLRKASAISAALGSAGAALGEGKSSRSSSARSSARVIGANDRITIGVIGVGGRGSSDARSFAAVGEKDNSCQIVAVADTYQKRVNRAKEAHKCDGYLDYREIINRKDIDAVIVATPDHWHARIALEAMDQGKDVYLEKPMCHTIEEAHQLVSTVQETGRVLQVGSQTTSADQWWKAKKAIADGMIGKMIMSQGSYHRNSIEGEWNYPIDEKAGPDGKGEDYIDWKMWLGKAPAHPFDADRFFRFRKYWDYSGGIATDLFYHVVAPLNICWDKPQFPHKVSASGGIYGGSKFEYKREVPDTFHLMAEYAEGHSLVLSSSMANSQHIPGLIRGHEGTIIMVDNGQFESVTDHITLRPEVSRRRASRDVEPEVKPMFDDYKFGTEEVTIPVEKTDTMSTHIRNFLSCMHTRQKPHLPVETGACAQVLITMAVESYRQGKVLYFDEKRWKVSDKPVKA
;
A
#
# COMPACT_ATOMS: atom_id res chain seq x y z
N MET A 1 52.96 -1.31 -25.28
CA MET A 1 52.00 -2.15 -25.99
C MET A 1 50.60 -1.67 -25.61
N SER A 2 49.94 -1.15 -26.59
CA SER A 2 48.72 -0.33 -26.58
C SER A 2 47.50 -1.08 -26.13
N SER A 3 46.74 -0.47 -25.23
CA SER A 3 45.36 -0.82 -24.88
C SER A 3 44.42 -0.10 -25.84
N GLU A 4 43.74 -0.83 -26.71
CA GLU A 4 42.69 -0.30 -27.59
C GLU A 4 41.38 -0.07 -26.78
N ASN A 5 40.99 1.20 -26.77
CA ASN A 5 39.68 1.66 -26.31
C ASN A 5 38.65 1.41 -27.43
N ASN A 6 37.71 0.49 -27.19
CA ASN A 6 36.57 0.26 -28.09
C ASN A 6 35.37 1.07 -27.59
N SER A 7 35.26 2.33 -28.04
CA SER A 7 34.07 3.15 -27.86
C SER A 7 33.07 2.81 -28.99
N LEU A 8 31.98 2.15 -28.66
CA LEU A 8 30.87 1.91 -29.59
C LEU A 8 30.18 3.25 -29.94
N ASP A 9 30.20 3.61 -31.21
CA ASP A 9 29.60 4.83 -31.77
C ASP A 9 28.06 4.74 -31.69
N ARG A 10 27.44 5.83 -31.23
CA ARG A 10 26.00 6.01 -31.07
C ARG A 10 25.21 5.82 -32.37
N ARG A 11 25.86 5.96 -33.51
CA ARG A 11 25.26 5.73 -34.84
C ARG A 11 25.12 4.24 -35.18
N ASP A 12 26.03 3.40 -34.73
CA ASP A 12 25.95 1.94 -34.94
C ASP A 12 24.89 1.27 -34.08
N PHE A 13 24.61 1.81 -32.88
CA PHE A 13 23.51 1.37 -32.06
C PHE A 13 22.13 1.64 -32.69
N LEU A 14 21.96 2.81 -33.30
CA LEU A 14 20.70 3.18 -33.95
C LEU A 14 20.47 2.41 -35.28
N ARG A 15 21.49 2.02 -35.99
CA ARG A 15 21.38 1.19 -37.21
C ARG A 15 20.99 -0.26 -36.88
N LYS A 16 21.48 -0.82 -35.78
CA LYS A 16 21.11 -2.20 -35.34
C LYS A 16 19.69 -2.28 -34.78
N ALA A 17 19.20 -1.23 -34.12
CA ALA A 17 17.82 -1.16 -33.64
C ALA A 17 16.77 -1.09 -34.78
N SER A 18 17.13 -0.48 -35.92
CA SER A 18 16.21 -0.36 -37.08
C SER A 18 16.09 -1.64 -37.92
N ALA A 19 17.05 -2.58 -37.81
CA ALA A 19 17.06 -3.81 -38.62
C ALA A 19 16.23 -4.96 -38.00
N ILE A 20 15.85 -4.87 -36.75
CA ILE A 20 15.06 -5.91 -36.05
C ILE A 20 13.56 -5.71 -36.28
N SER A 21 13.10 -4.55 -36.68
CA SER A 21 11.67 -4.26 -36.91
C SER A 21 11.14 -4.67 -38.28
N ALA A 22 11.95 -5.18 -39.20
CA ALA A 22 11.55 -5.50 -40.57
C ALA A 22 11.37 -7.00 -40.87
N ALA A 23 11.58 -7.90 -39.90
CA ALA A 23 11.63 -9.34 -40.16
C ALA A 23 10.46 -10.19 -39.61
N LEU A 24 9.35 -9.57 -39.14
CA LEU A 24 8.17 -10.30 -38.63
C LEU A 24 6.87 -9.86 -39.32
N GLY A 25 6.83 -9.97 -40.62
CA GLY A 25 5.63 -9.75 -41.40
C GLY A 25 5.53 -10.78 -42.51
N SER A 26 4.98 -11.95 -42.26
CA SER A 26 4.21 -12.79 -43.19
C SER A 26 4.22 -14.27 -42.73
N ALA A 27 3.10 -14.78 -42.24
CA ALA A 27 2.55 -16.10 -42.57
C ALA A 27 1.34 -16.41 -41.68
N GLY A 28 0.20 -16.72 -42.33
CA GLY A 28 -0.70 -17.77 -41.91
C GLY A 28 -2.01 -17.37 -41.26
N ALA A 29 -3.03 -17.15 -42.06
CA ALA A 29 -4.43 -17.24 -41.65
C ALA A 29 -4.83 -18.67 -41.41
N ALA A 30 -5.46 -18.99 -40.28
CA ALA A 30 -6.40 -20.11 -40.11
C ALA A 30 -7.36 -19.87 -38.94
N LEU A 31 -8.60 -20.15 -39.18
CA LEU A 31 -9.85 -20.01 -38.48
C LEU A 31 -9.90 -20.58 -37.05
N GLY A 32 -10.63 -19.89 -36.13
CA GLY A 32 -11.03 -20.41 -34.83
C GLY A 32 -11.73 -19.40 -33.94
N GLU A 33 -13.02 -19.41 -33.97
CA GLU A 33 -14.08 -19.05 -33.00
C GLU A 33 -13.82 -18.01 -31.89
N GLY A 34 -14.67 -17.05 -31.94
CA GLY A 34 -15.23 -16.08 -31.02
C GLY A 34 -14.76 -16.03 -29.54
N LYS A 35 -13.83 -15.12 -29.23
CA LYS A 35 -13.78 -14.41 -27.96
C LYS A 35 -14.00 -12.92 -28.26
N SER A 36 -15.05 -12.37 -27.66
CA SER A 36 -15.35 -10.94 -27.68
C SER A 36 -14.08 -10.14 -27.33
N SER A 37 -13.40 -9.65 -28.36
CA SER A 37 -12.34 -8.65 -28.21
C SER A 37 -13.01 -7.35 -27.74
N ARG A 38 -12.76 -6.95 -26.50
CA ARG A 38 -12.91 -5.54 -26.14
C ARG A 38 -12.08 -4.76 -27.15
N SER A 39 -12.76 -3.99 -28.00
CA SER A 39 -12.11 -3.10 -28.93
C SER A 39 -11.11 -2.25 -28.13
N SER A 40 -9.86 -2.22 -28.57
CA SER A 40 -8.88 -1.25 -28.12
C SER A 40 -9.39 0.13 -28.57
N SER A 41 -10.25 0.74 -27.74
CA SER A 41 -10.57 2.14 -27.87
C SER A 41 -9.25 2.90 -27.77
N ALA A 42 -9.02 3.80 -28.72
CA ALA A 42 -7.83 4.63 -28.83
C ALA A 42 -7.38 5.09 -27.42
N ARG A 43 -6.13 4.75 -27.06
CA ARG A 43 -5.49 5.24 -25.84
C ARG A 43 -5.72 6.74 -25.81
N SER A 44 -6.44 7.25 -24.80
CA SER A 44 -6.59 8.67 -24.64
C SER A 44 -5.17 9.23 -24.57
N SER A 45 -4.84 10.18 -25.45
CA SER A 45 -3.55 10.85 -25.44
C SER A 45 -3.48 11.66 -24.14
N ALA A 46 -2.92 11.05 -23.08
CA ALA A 46 -2.61 11.79 -21.87
C ALA A 46 -1.71 12.96 -22.25
N ARG A 47 -1.94 14.12 -21.66
CA ARG A 47 -1.03 15.27 -21.80
C ARG A 47 0.39 14.80 -21.47
N VAL A 48 1.35 15.10 -22.33
CA VAL A 48 2.77 14.87 -22.04
C VAL A 48 3.20 15.94 -21.04
N ILE A 49 3.53 15.52 -19.81
CA ILE A 49 4.03 16.40 -18.77
C ILE A 49 5.51 16.70 -19.09
N GLY A 50 5.83 17.96 -19.39
CA GLY A 50 7.21 18.42 -19.56
C GLY A 50 7.93 18.47 -18.19
N ALA A 51 9.27 18.40 -18.20
CA ALA A 51 10.08 18.39 -16.99
C ALA A 51 9.86 19.63 -16.07
N ASN A 52 9.38 20.73 -16.63
CA ASN A 52 9.12 21.99 -15.92
C ASN A 52 7.62 22.28 -15.74
N ASP A 53 6.74 21.36 -16.16
CA ASP A 53 5.31 21.54 -16.03
C ASP A 53 4.85 21.29 -14.59
N ARG A 54 4.06 22.20 -14.09
CA ARG A 54 3.38 22.02 -12.80
C ARG A 54 2.27 20.98 -12.96
N ILE A 55 2.33 19.90 -12.17
CA ILE A 55 1.36 18.80 -12.21
C ILE A 55 0.02 19.28 -11.64
N THR A 56 -1.07 19.04 -12.35
CA THR A 56 -2.43 19.37 -11.92
C THR A 56 -3.12 18.16 -11.31
N ILE A 57 -3.65 18.33 -10.09
CA ILE A 57 -4.14 17.23 -9.26
C ILE A 57 -5.62 17.46 -8.91
N GLY A 58 -6.43 16.40 -9.07
CA GLY A 58 -7.77 16.28 -8.51
C GLY A 58 -7.76 15.44 -7.22
N VAL A 59 -8.54 15.82 -6.22
CA VAL A 59 -8.66 15.07 -4.97
C VAL A 59 -10.05 14.49 -4.82
N ILE A 60 -10.17 13.18 -4.71
CA ILE A 60 -11.44 12.45 -4.61
C ILE A 60 -11.55 11.85 -3.20
N GLY A 61 -12.56 12.30 -2.45
CA GLY A 61 -12.71 12.02 -1.03
C GLY A 61 -11.94 13.02 -0.18
N VAL A 62 -12.59 14.13 0.24
CA VAL A 62 -11.97 15.18 1.07
C VAL A 62 -12.47 15.15 2.51
N GLY A 63 -12.64 13.94 3.04
CA GLY A 63 -12.81 13.68 4.47
C GLY A 63 -11.55 14.00 5.28
N GLY A 64 -11.36 13.35 6.43
CA GLY A 64 -10.20 13.60 7.30
C GLY A 64 -8.87 13.36 6.59
N ARG A 65 -8.68 12.15 6.04
CA ARG A 65 -7.42 11.77 5.36
C ARG A 65 -7.20 12.56 4.08
N GLY A 66 -8.17 12.57 3.16
CA GLY A 66 -8.00 13.26 1.88
C GLY A 66 -7.79 14.77 2.03
N SER A 67 -8.40 15.42 3.04
CA SER A 67 -8.07 16.82 3.36
C SER A 67 -6.63 16.99 3.88
N SER A 68 -6.09 15.99 4.58
CA SER A 68 -4.69 16.01 5.04
C SER A 68 -3.74 15.84 3.86
N ASP A 69 -4.03 14.90 2.97
CA ASP A 69 -3.23 14.66 1.76
C ASP A 69 -3.24 15.88 0.86
N ALA A 70 -4.40 16.46 0.59
CA ALA A 70 -4.52 17.68 -0.21
C ALA A 70 -3.66 18.83 0.34
N ARG A 71 -3.66 19.05 1.67
CA ARG A 71 -2.79 20.05 2.30
C ARG A 71 -1.31 19.73 2.12
N SER A 72 -0.92 18.46 2.29
CA SER A 72 0.47 18.04 2.15
C SER A 72 0.98 18.19 0.70
N PHE A 73 0.17 17.80 -0.29
CA PHE A 73 0.47 18.02 -1.70
C PHE A 73 0.55 19.51 -2.05
N ALA A 74 -0.39 20.33 -1.55
CA ALA A 74 -0.36 21.78 -1.76
C ALA A 74 0.90 22.40 -1.16
N ALA A 75 1.30 22.01 0.06
CA ALA A 75 2.52 22.51 0.70
C ALA A 75 3.80 22.12 -0.05
N VAL A 76 3.89 20.89 -0.60
CA VAL A 76 4.99 20.48 -1.48
C VAL A 76 4.96 21.30 -2.76
N GLY A 77 3.78 21.43 -3.38
CA GLY A 77 3.64 22.20 -4.62
C GLY A 77 3.94 23.69 -4.47
N GLU A 78 3.61 24.30 -3.35
CA GLU A 78 3.98 25.70 -3.04
C GLU A 78 5.50 25.88 -2.90
N LYS A 79 6.16 24.92 -2.22
CA LYS A 79 7.61 24.97 -1.98
C LYS A 79 8.42 24.78 -3.26
N ASP A 80 8.03 23.80 -4.10
CA ASP A 80 8.84 23.31 -5.21
C ASP A 80 8.28 23.74 -6.57
N ASN A 81 7.13 24.40 -6.60
CA ASN A 81 6.32 24.69 -7.81
C ASN A 81 5.99 23.43 -8.64
N SER A 82 5.94 22.26 -8.01
CA SER A 82 5.85 20.95 -8.66
C SER A 82 4.43 20.49 -8.96
N CYS A 83 3.44 20.89 -8.12
CA CYS A 83 2.06 20.50 -8.31
C CYS A 83 1.07 21.55 -7.78
N GLN A 84 -0.21 21.38 -8.12
CA GLN A 84 -1.31 22.19 -7.60
C GLN A 84 -2.61 21.39 -7.56
N ILE A 85 -3.44 21.65 -6.55
CA ILE A 85 -4.80 21.11 -6.47
C ILE A 85 -5.72 22.02 -7.29
N VAL A 86 -6.40 21.44 -8.29
CA VAL A 86 -7.29 22.20 -9.20
C VAL A 86 -8.77 21.80 -9.07
N ALA A 87 -9.05 20.66 -8.45
CA ALA A 87 -10.40 20.18 -8.24
C ALA A 87 -10.51 19.25 -7.04
N VAL A 88 -11.67 19.24 -6.38
CA VAL A 88 -11.99 18.33 -5.27
C VAL A 88 -13.38 17.72 -5.46
N ALA A 89 -13.58 16.48 -5.00
CA ALA A 89 -14.89 15.84 -4.96
C ALA A 89 -15.10 15.07 -3.65
N ASP A 90 -16.32 15.13 -3.14
CA ASP A 90 -16.80 14.30 -2.01
C ASP A 90 -18.33 14.20 -2.13
N THR A 91 -18.90 13.12 -1.66
CA THR A 91 -20.37 12.94 -1.64
C THR A 91 -21.08 13.80 -0.59
N TYR A 92 -20.36 14.50 0.27
CA TYR A 92 -20.86 15.40 1.30
C TYR A 92 -20.55 16.86 0.95
N GLN A 93 -21.58 17.66 0.67
CA GLN A 93 -21.45 19.04 0.18
C GLN A 93 -20.61 19.94 1.10
N LYS A 94 -20.74 19.80 2.41
CA LYS A 94 -19.94 20.57 3.38
C LYS A 94 -18.43 20.31 3.26
N ARG A 95 -18.05 19.06 2.99
CA ARG A 95 -16.65 18.73 2.74
C ARG A 95 -16.15 19.32 1.44
N VAL A 96 -16.97 19.27 0.39
CA VAL A 96 -16.67 19.92 -0.90
C VAL A 96 -16.44 21.42 -0.72
N ASN A 97 -17.38 22.12 -0.08
CA ASN A 97 -17.30 23.56 0.13
C ASN A 97 -16.02 23.96 0.90
N ARG A 98 -15.73 23.25 2.00
CA ARG A 98 -14.52 23.48 2.80
C ARG A 98 -13.23 23.29 2.01
N ALA A 99 -13.15 22.21 1.23
CA ALA A 99 -11.95 21.90 0.46
C ALA A 99 -11.78 22.84 -0.74
N LYS A 100 -12.87 23.18 -1.42
CA LYS A 100 -12.91 24.19 -2.50
C LYS A 100 -12.38 25.55 -2.02
N GLU A 101 -12.83 26.01 -0.87
CA GLU A 101 -12.38 27.29 -0.27
C GLU A 101 -10.88 27.21 0.10
N ALA A 102 -10.48 26.13 0.78
CA ALA A 102 -9.09 25.96 1.25
C ALA A 102 -8.06 25.94 0.12
N HIS A 103 -8.40 25.32 -1.02
CA HIS A 103 -7.51 25.16 -2.16
C HIS A 103 -7.80 26.11 -3.32
N LYS A 104 -8.81 26.95 -3.23
CA LYS A 104 -9.27 27.87 -4.29
C LYS A 104 -9.44 27.17 -5.64
N CYS A 105 -10.11 26.02 -5.63
CA CYS A 105 -10.25 25.12 -6.76
C CYS A 105 -11.75 24.81 -7.05
N ASP A 106 -12.02 24.04 -8.10
CA ASP A 106 -13.37 23.56 -8.40
C ASP A 106 -13.83 22.49 -7.42
N GLY A 107 -15.14 22.39 -7.16
CA GLY A 107 -15.70 21.41 -6.23
C GLY A 107 -16.90 20.68 -6.81
N TYR A 108 -16.96 19.36 -6.65
CA TYR A 108 -17.96 18.47 -7.23
C TYR A 108 -18.50 17.48 -6.19
N LEU A 109 -19.77 17.07 -6.35
CA LEU A 109 -20.34 15.95 -5.60
C LEU A 109 -20.00 14.60 -6.27
N ASP A 110 -19.80 14.61 -7.58
CA ASP A 110 -19.50 13.43 -8.39
C ASP A 110 -18.01 13.42 -8.79
N TYR A 111 -17.28 12.39 -8.38
CA TYR A 111 -15.86 12.23 -8.72
C TYR A 111 -15.58 12.11 -10.22
N ARG A 112 -16.58 11.68 -11.03
CA ARG A 112 -16.45 11.54 -12.47
C ARG A 112 -16.22 12.88 -13.17
N GLU A 113 -16.67 13.96 -12.58
CA GLU A 113 -16.37 15.32 -13.06
C GLU A 113 -14.87 15.60 -13.05
N ILE A 114 -14.14 15.10 -12.02
CA ILE A 114 -12.66 15.18 -11.95
C ILE A 114 -12.01 14.27 -12.98
N ILE A 115 -12.44 13.01 -13.04
CA ILE A 115 -11.81 12.01 -13.92
C ILE A 115 -11.93 12.41 -15.39
N ASN A 116 -13.04 13.00 -15.79
CA ASN A 116 -13.29 13.40 -17.18
C ASN A 116 -12.56 14.70 -17.59
N ARG A 117 -11.99 15.46 -16.65
CA ARG A 117 -11.23 16.68 -16.96
C ARG A 117 -9.91 16.36 -17.65
N LYS A 118 -9.67 16.98 -18.80
CA LYS A 118 -8.42 16.77 -19.58
C LYS A 118 -7.24 17.57 -19.05
N ASP A 119 -7.49 18.61 -18.26
CA ASP A 119 -6.48 19.44 -17.63
C ASP A 119 -5.94 18.88 -16.30
N ILE A 120 -6.43 17.73 -15.83
CA ILE A 120 -5.95 17.04 -14.63
C ILE A 120 -5.01 15.91 -15.04
N ASP A 121 -3.79 15.92 -14.51
CA ASP A 121 -2.74 14.95 -14.78
C ASP A 121 -2.83 13.72 -13.84
N ALA A 122 -3.16 13.96 -12.58
CA ALA A 122 -3.25 12.90 -11.57
C ALA A 122 -4.42 13.09 -10.61
N VAL A 123 -4.81 12.01 -9.94
CA VAL A 123 -5.80 12.04 -8.87
C VAL A 123 -5.25 11.47 -7.58
N ILE A 124 -5.65 12.08 -6.45
CA ILE A 124 -5.54 11.50 -5.12
C ILE A 124 -6.89 10.85 -4.82
N VAL A 125 -6.87 9.56 -4.49
CA VAL A 125 -8.07 8.80 -4.09
C VAL A 125 -7.97 8.48 -2.61
N ALA A 126 -8.85 9.10 -1.80
CA ALA A 126 -8.88 8.97 -0.33
C ALA A 126 -10.33 8.82 0.18
N THR A 127 -11.10 8.04 -0.51
CA THR A 127 -12.49 7.63 -0.20
C THR A 127 -12.50 6.50 0.83
N PRO A 128 -13.66 5.96 1.27
CA PRO A 128 -13.70 4.66 1.94
C PRO A 128 -13.18 3.52 1.06
N ASP A 129 -12.69 2.44 1.71
CA ASP A 129 -11.93 1.35 1.07
C ASP A 129 -12.66 0.73 -0.14
N HIS A 130 -13.98 0.56 -0.06
CA HIS A 130 -14.82 -0.05 -1.11
C HIS A 130 -14.92 0.76 -2.42
N TRP A 131 -14.44 1.99 -2.42
CA TRP A 131 -14.39 2.87 -3.60
C TRP A 131 -13.00 2.96 -4.24
N HIS A 132 -11.94 2.61 -3.48
CA HIS A 132 -10.55 2.84 -3.89
C HIS A 132 -10.23 2.26 -5.26
N ALA A 133 -10.44 0.97 -5.44
CA ALA A 133 -10.09 0.30 -6.69
C ALA A 133 -10.88 0.85 -7.88
N ARG A 134 -12.19 1.00 -7.73
CA ARG A 134 -13.04 1.46 -8.82
C ARG A 134 -12.61 2.83 -9.35
N ILE A 135 -12.40 3.78 -8.45
CA ILE A 135 -12.01 5.15 -8.84
C ILE A 135 -10.62 5.14 -9.48
N ALA A 136 -9.67 4.38 -8.90
CA ALA A 136 -8.32 4.28 -9.44
C ALA A 136 -8.29 3.66 -10.84
N LEU A 137 -9.06 2.58 -11.08
CA LEU A 137 -9.19 1.94 -12.39
C LEU A 137 -9.80 2.90 -13.43
N GLU A 138 -10.92 3.54 -13.10
CA GLU A 138 -11.56 4.52 -14.00
C GLU A 138 -10.62 5.72 -14.30
N ALA A 139 -9.83 6.18 -13.32
CA ALA A 139 -8.87 7.26 -13.51
C ALA A 139 -7.72 6.86 -14.45
N MET A 140 -7.15 5.66 -14.27
CA MET A 140 -6.07 5.15 -15.13
C MET A 140 -6.55 4.92 -16.56
N ASP A 141 -7.78 4.43 -16.76
CA ASP A 141 -8.41 4.30 -18.08
C ASP A 141 -8.58 5.65 -18.78
N GLN A 142 -8.77 6.74 -18.02
CA GLN A 142 -8.80 8.11 -18.53
C GLN A 142 -7.40 8.75 -18.62
N GLY A 143 -6.34 7.96 -18.49
CA GLY A 143 -4.95 8.39 -18.68
C GLY A 143 -4.35 9.17 -17.50
N LYS A 144 -4.93 9.11 -16.31
CA LYS A 144 -4.40 9.79 -15.13
C LYS A 144 -3.49 8.90 -14.31
N ASP A 145 -2.46 9.50 -13.71
CA ASP A 145 -1.68 8.84 -12.69
C ASP A 145 -2.43 8.91 -11.33
N VAL A 146 -2.16 7.98 -10.43
CA VAL A 146 -2.98 7.81 -9.21
C VAL A 146 -2.12 7.74 -7.95
N TYR A 147 -2.39 8.62 -7.00
CA TYR A 147 -2.01 8.44 -5.60
C TYR A 147 -3.20 7.83 -4.87
N LEU A 148 -3.08 6.57 -4.48
CA LEU A 148 -4.17 5.78 -3.92
C LEU A 148 -3.97 5.55 -2.43
N GLU A 149 -4.83 6.10 -1.58
CA GLU A 149 -4.74 5.85 -0.15
C GLU A 149 -4.88 4.37 0.20
N LYS A 150 -4.25 4.02 1.30
CA LYS A 150 -4.32 2.67 1.87
C LYS A 150 -5.63 2.47 2.68
N PRO A 151 -6.13 1.22 2.74
CA PRO A 151 -5.72 0.04 1.96
C PRO A 151 -6.03 0.26 0.48
N MET A 152 -5.19 -0.29 -0.42
CA MET A 152 -5.31 0.04 -1.84
C MET A 152 -6.64 -0.40 -2.48
N CYS A 153 -7.36 -1.34 -1.85
CA CYS A 153 -8.66 -1.85 -2.32
C CYS A 153 -9.35 -2.68 -1.21
N HIS A 154 -10.53 -3.20 -1.49
CA HIS A 154 -11.34 -3.96 -0.55
C HIS A 154 -11.26 -5.48 -0.76
N THR A 155 -10.99 -5.95 -2.00
CA THR A 155 -10.94 -7.37 -2.36
C THR A 155 -9.63 -7.76 -3.07
N ILE A 156 -9.33 -9.06 -3.11
CA ILE A 156 -8.16 -9.59 -3.83
C ILE A 156 -8.33 -9.44 -5.35
N GLU A 157 -9.54 -9.61 -5.85
CA GLU A 157 -9.86 -9.40 -7.26
C GLU A 157 -9.58 -7.96 -7.70
N GLU A 158 -9.92 -6.99 -6.86
CA GLU A 158 -9.61 -5.57 -7.10
C GLU A 158 -8.09 -5.32 -7.10
N ALA A 159 -7.35 -5.95 -6.18
CA ALA A 159 -5.88 -5.86 -6.17
C ALA A 159 -5.27 -6.37 -7.47
N HIS A 160 -5.76 -7.52 -7.96
CA HIS A 160 -5.33 -8.09 -9.25
C HIS A 160 -5.67 -7.15 -10.43
N GLN A 161 -6.87 -6.58 -10.45
CA GLN A 161 -7.28 -5.62 -11.48
C GLN A 161 -6.38 -4.38 -11.49
N LEU A 162 -6.06 -3.82 -10.32
CA LEU A 162 -5.16 -2.67 -10.20
C LEU A 162 -3.76 -2.96 -10.75
N VAL A 163 -3.19 -4.12 -10.39
CA VAL A 163 -1.88 -4.56 -10.92
C VAL A 163 -1.93 -4.68 -12.45
N SER A 164 -2.93 -5.37 -12.98
CA SER A 164 -3.08 -5.56 -14.43
C SER A 164 -3.26 -4.22 -15.16
N THR A 165 -4.11 -3.32 -14.62
CA THR A 165 -4.38 -2.02 -15.27
C THR A 165 -3.13 -1.12 -15.28
N VAL A 166 -2.32 -1.12 -14.21
CA VAL A 166 -1.03 -0.39 -14.21
C VAL A 166 -0.11 -0.93 -15.30
N GLN A 167 -0.02 -2.25 -15.46
CA GLN A 167 0.80 -2.88 -16.50
C GLN A 167 0.29 -2.57 -17.92
N GLU A 168 -1.02 -2.57 -18.12
CA GLU A 168 -1.65 -2.31 -19.42
C GLU A 168 -1.58 -0.85 -19.83
N THR A 169 -1.79 0.07 -18.89
CA THR A 169 -1.86 1.51 -19.16
C THR A 169 -0.52 2.22 -19.06
N GLY A 170 0.45 1.66 -18.33
CA GLY A 170 1.72 2.31 -18.01
C GLY A 170 1.54 3.55 -17.11
N ARG A 171 0.39 3.68 -16.41
CA ARG A 171 0.17 4.76 -15.46
C ARG A 171 0.96 4.52 -14.18
N VAL A 172 1.38 5.62 -13.55
CA VAL A 172 2.00 5.54 -12.24
C VAL A 172 0.89 5.43 -11.19
N LEU A 173 0.94 4.37 -10.40
CA LEU A 173 0.14 4.23 -9.20
C LEU A 173 1.06 4.07 -7.99
N GLN A 174 0.96 5.00 -7.03
CA GLN A 174 1.61 4.91 -5.73
C GLN A 174 0.58 4.72 -4.64
N VAL A 175 0.78 3.72 -3.79
CA VAL A 175 -0.10 3.52 -2.62
C VAL A 175 0.31 4.43 -1.48
N GLY A 176 -0.64 5.13 -0.87
CA GLY A 176 -0.47 6.16 0.15
C GLY A 176 -0.10 5.61 1.54
N SER A 177 0.94 4.76 1.62
CA SER A 177 1.55 4.35 2.88
C SER A 177 2.92 5.04 3.02
N GLN A 178 2.90 6.29 3.47
CA GLN A 178 4.02 7.22 3.43
C GLN A 178 5.27 6.72 4.15
N THR A 179 5.12 5.87 5.16
CA THR A 179 6.26 5.32 5.91
C THR A 179 7.17 4.44 5.07
N THR A 180 6.72 3.91 3.93
CA THR A 180 7.56 3.19 2.98
C THR A 180 8.66 4.08 2.35
N SER A 181 8.55 5.39 2.50
CA SER A 181 9.58 6.36 2.11
C SER A 181 10.57 6.69 3.23
N ALA A 182 10.45 6.09 4.42
CA ALA A 182 11.40 6.27 5.50
C ALA A 182 12.69 5.47 5.25
N ASP A 183 13.84 6.07 5.52
CA ASP A 183 15.18 5.51 5.24
C ASP A 183 15.43 4.18 5.98
N GLN A 184 14.85 4.01 7.16
CA GLN A 184 15.01 2.79 7.98
C GLN A 184 14.67 1.49 7.23
N TRP A 185 13.66 1.51 6.37
CA TRP A 185 13.22 0.33 5.62
C TRP A 185 14.22 -0.04 4.51
N TRP A 186 14.80 0.96 3.88
CA TRP A 186 15.82 0.81 2.84
C TRP A 186 17.17 0.41 3.44
N LYS A 187 17.52 0.90 4.63
CA LYS A 187 18.69 0.43 5.40
C LYS A 187 18.51 -1.02 5.81
N ALA A 188 17.34 -1.41 6.32
CA ALA A 188 17.04 -2.80 6.65
C ALA A 188 17.10 -3.69 5.40
N LYS A 189 16.53 -3.26 4.26
CA LYS A 189 16.65 -3.97 3.00
C LYS A 189 18.10 -4.23 2.62
N LYS A 190 18.95 -3.21 2.72
CA LYS A 190 20.36 -3.35 2.40
C LYS A 190 21.05 -4.34 3.37
N ALA A 191 20.81 -4.24 4.67
CA ALA A 191 21.38 -5.14 5.65
C ALA A 191 20.98 -6.61 5.40
N ILE A 192 19.73 -6.85 5.02
CA ILE A 192 19.22 -8.18 4.66
C ILE A 192 19.89 -8.69 3.38
N ALA A 193 19.96 -7.85 2.34
CA ALA A 193 20.58 -8.20 1.06
C ALA A 193 22.09 -8.47 1.20
N ASP A 194 22.78 -7.75 2.10
CA ASP A 194 24.18 -7.97 2.43
C ASP A 194 24.41 -9.28 3.24
N GLY A 195 23.33 -9.96 3.68
CA GLY A 195 23.36 -11.22 4.44
C GLY A 195 23.60 -11.03 5.94
N MET A 196 23.45 -9.81 6.49
CA MET A 196 23.80 -9.50 7.88
C MET A 196 22.97 -10.25 8.93
N ILE A 197 21.83 -10.81 8.58
CA ILE A 197 21.02 -11.66 9.47
C ILE A 197 20.95 -13.12 9.01
N GLY A 198 21.69 -13.47 7.93
CA GLY A 198 21.57 -14.76 7.29
C GLY A 198 20.17 -14.98 6.69
N LYS A 199 19.71 -16.23 6.60
CA LYS A 199 18.35 -16.53 6.09
C LYS A 199 17.29 -15.96 7.02
N MET A 200 16.40 -15.12 6.50
CA MET A 200 15.26 -14.60 7.23
C MET A 200 14.30 -15.73 7.63
N ILE A 201 13.84 -15.72 8.88
CA ILE A 201 12.95 -16.75 9.44
C ILE A 201 11.64 -16.20 9.98
N MET A 202 11.62 -14.96 10.51
CA MET A 202 10.41 -14.38 11.07
C MET A 202 10.49 -12.86 11.12
N SER A 203 9.38 -12.21 10.79
CA SER A 203 9.14 -10.80 11.10
C SER A 203 8.00 -10.67 12.11
N GLN A 204 8.05 -9.65 12.96
CA GLN A 204 6.96 -9.32 13.87
C GLN A 204 6.79 -7.82 14.01
N GLY A 205 5.57 -7.38 14.32
CA GLY A 205 5.26 -6.00 14.62
C GLY A 205 3.88 -5.84 15.24
N SER A 206 3.57 -4.61 15.60
CA SER A 206 2.28 -4.28 16.17
C SER A 206 1.83 -2.87 15.82
N TYR A 207 0.54 -2.64 15.95
CA TYR A 207 -0.05 -1.32 15.80
C TYR A 207 -1.17 -1.16 16.83
N HIS A 208 -0.79 -0.83 18.06
CA HIS A 208 -1.72 -0.65 19.17
C HIS A 208 -2.15 0.80 19.32
N ARG A 209 -3.39 1.02 19.68
CA ARG A 209 -3.97 2.34 20.00
C ARG A 209 -4.90 2.24 21.19
N ASN A 210 -5.12 3.36 21.84
CA ASN A 210 -6.15 3.47 22.88
C ASN A 210 -6.49 4.95 23.06
N SER A 211 -7.63 5.38 22.52
CA SER A 211 -8.14 6.73 22.73
C SER A 211 -9.30 6.74 23.74
N ILE A 212 -9.51 7.89 24.38
CA ILE A 212 -10.57 8.05 25.38
C ILE A 212 -11.96 7.85 24.76
N GLU A 213 -12.13 8.35 23.53
CA GLU A 213 -13.38 8.28 22.78
C GLU A 213 -13.60 6.92 22.11
N GLY A 214 -12.58 6.04 22.14
CA GLY A 214 -12.52 4.82 21.34
C GLY A 214 -12.21 5.09 19.87
N GLU A 215 -11.43 4.20 19.26
CA GLU A 215 -10.96 4.37 17.88
C GLU A 215 -12.12 4.33 16.88
N TRP A 216 -12.05 5.25 15.91
CA TRP A 216 -13.00 5.48 14.84
C TRP A 216 -14.37 6.02 15.26
N ASN A 217 -14.53 6.46 16.51
CA ASN A 217 -15.74 7.13 17.00
C ASN A 217 -15.69 8.64 16.67
N TYR A 218 -15.47 8.96 15.39
CA TYR A 218 -15.47 10.33 14.92
C TYR A 218 -16.81 11.02 15.19
N PRO A 219 -16.81 12.36 15.41
CA PRO A 219 -18.03 13.13 15.57
C PRO A 219 -18.99 12.95 14.38
N ILE A 220 -20.26 12.83 14.68
CA ILE A 220 -21.34 12.77 13.69
C ILE A 220 -21.93 14.16 13.54
N ASP A 221 -22.12 14.62 12.30
CA ASP A 221 -22.91 15.79 12.00
C ASP A 221 -24.37 15.34 11.85
N GLU A 222 -25.18 15.61 12.87
CA GLU A 222 -26.58 15.14 12.93
C GLU A 222 -27.49 15.81 11.87
N LYS A 223 -27.05 16.94 11.29
CA LYS A 223 -27.80 17.62 10.24
C LYS A 223 -27.54 17.03 8.86
N ALA A 224 -26.43 16.29 8.73
CA ALA A 224 -25.98 15.73 7.46
C ALA A 224 -26.78 14.50 7.06
N GLY A 225 -27.24 14.47 5.81
CA GLY A 225 -27.96 13.31 5.29
C GLY A 225 -28.47 13.51 3.86
N PRO A 226 -29.14 12.49 3.28
CA PRO A 226 -29.69 12.59 1.93
C PRO A 226 -30.85 13.61 1.81
N ASP A 227 -31.52 13.90 2.91
CA ASP A 227 -32.57 14.92 2.97
C ASP A 227 -32.04 16.29 3.43
N GLY A 228 -30.72 16.38 3.73
CA GLY A 228 -30.04 17.61 4.11
C GLY A 228 -30.12 18.67 3.01
N LYS A 229 -30.20 19.95 3.40
CA LYS A 229 -30.24 21.08 2.45
C LYS A 229 -28.91 21.82 2.41
N GLY A 230 -28.54 22.28 1.21
CA GLY A 230 -27.35 23.07 1.02
C GLY A 230 -26.09 22.26 1.41
N GLU A 231 -25.33 22.77 2.37
CA GLU A 231 -24.09 22.10 2.80
C GLU A 231 -24.28 20.80 3.59
N ASP A 232 -25.47 20.56 4.15
CA ASP A 232 -25.78 19.36 4.93
C ASP A 232 -26.15 18.15 4.05
N TYR A 233 -26.25 18.35 2.73
CA TYR A 233 -26.60 17.28 1.78
C TYR A 233 -25.47 16.25 1.62
N ILE A 234 -25.84 14.95 1.72
CA ILE A 234 -24.99 13.80 1.40
C ILE A 234 -25.65 13.00 0.27
N ASP A 235 -24.91 12.75 -0.82
CA ASP A 235 -25.31 11.76 -1.82
C ASP A 235 -25.02 10.36 -1.30
N TRP A 236 -25.96 9.84 -0.49
CA TRP A 236 -25.86 8.52 0.13
C TRP A 236 -25.84 7.39 -0.91
N LYS A 237 -26.59 7.53 -2.00
CA LYS A 237 -26.63 6.53 -3.06
C LYS A 237 -25.28 6.40 -3.75
N MET A 238 -24.65 7.52 -4.07
CA MET A 238 -23.30 7.53 -4.62
C MET A 238 -22.29 7.01 -3.61
N TRP A 239 -22.40 7.40 -2.34
CA TRP A 239 -21.48 6.94 -1.30
C TRP A 239 -21.52 5.41 -1.13
N LEU A 240 -22.67 4.77 -1.15
CA LEU A 240 -22.83 3.32 -1.10
C LEU A 240 -22.19 2.63 -2.31
N GLY A 241 -22.40 3.16 -3.51
CA GLY A 241 -21.86 2.56 -4.74
C GLY A 241 -22.34 1.14 -4.96
N LYS A 242 -21.42 0.16 -4.90
CA LYS A 242 -21.69 -1.28 -5.03
C LYS A 242 -21.85 -2.00 -3.68
N ALA A 243 -21.63 -1.31 -2.56
CA ALA A 243 -21.85 -1.90 -1.24
C ALA A 243 -23.34 -2.24 -1.05
N PRO A 244 -23.67 -3.14 -0.12
CA PRO A 244 -25.06 -3.50 0.18
C PRO A 244 -25.93 -2.26 0.42
N ALA A 245 -27.13 -2.25 -0.13
CA ALA A 245 -28.06 -1.14 0.04
C ALA A 245 -28.57 -1.09 1.48
N HIS A 246 -28.35 0.05 2.12
CA HIS A 246 -28.84 0.36 3.45
C HIS A 246 -29.60 1.70 3.43
N PRO A 247 -30.64 1.88 4.26
CA PRO A 247 -31.11 3.22 4.61
C PRO A 247 -29.96 4.08 5.12
N PHE A 248 -30.07 5.39 5.01
CA PHE A 248 -29.04 6.27 5.54
C PHE A 248 -28.82 6.03 7.04
N ASP A 249 -27.56 5.85 7.40
CA ASP A 249 -27.12 5.70 8.79
C ASP A 249 -25.86 6.57 8.94
N ALA A 250 -25.98 7.63 9.74
CA ALA A 250 -24.89 8.57 9.97
C ALA A 250 -23.66 7.90 10.59
N ASP A 251 -23.85 6.87 11.46
CA ASP A 251 -22.72 6.11 12.02
C ASP A 251 -21.97 5.35 10.91
N ARG A 252 -22.66 4.73 9.96
CA ARG A 252 -22.04 4.10 8.77
C ARG A 252 -21.28 5.10 7.91
N PHE A 253 -21.81 6.29 7.69
CA PHE A 253 -21.14 7.31 6.87
C PHE A 253 -19.90 7.90 7.55
N PHE A 254 -20.04 8.37 8.80
CA PHE A 254 -18.94 9.05 9.50
C PHE A 254 -17.91 8.10 10.12
N ARG A 255 -18.30 6.85 10.38
CA ARG A 255 -17.51 5.84 11.11
C ARG A 255 -17.38 4.53 10.34
N PHE A 256 -17.27 4.59 9.03
CA PHE A 256 -17.32 3.47 8.09
C PHE A 256 -16.34 2.32 8.41
N ARG A 257 -15.22 2.63 9.05
CA ARG A 257 -14.20 1.63 9.46
C ARG A 257 -14.71 0.61 10.45
N LYS A 258 -15.87 0.85 11.04
CA LYS A 258 -16.52 -0.08 11.99
C LYS A 258 -17.36 -1.17 11.30
N TYR A 259 -17.52 -1.10 9.96
CA TYR A 259 -18.45 -1.93 9.20
C TYR A 259 -17.75 -2.67 8.07
N TRP A 260 -18.01 -3.99 7.99
CA TRP A 260 -17.39 -4.88 6.98
C TRP A 260 -17.72 -4.50 5.54
N ASP A 261 -18.87 -3.89 5.31
CA ASP A 261 -19.29 -3.47 3.98
C ASP A 261 -18.34 -2.43 3.34
N TYR A 262 -17.59 -1.71 4.16
CA TYR A 262 -16.81 -0.55 3.72
C TYR A 262 -15.33 -0.61 4.09
N SER A 263 -14.95 -1.49 5.03
CA SER A 263 -13.58 -1.60 5.53
C SER A 263 -13.32 -2.97 6.16
N GLY A 264 -12.08 -3.39 6.24
CA GLY A 264 -11.64 -4.59 6.95
C GLY A 264 -11.14 -4.33 8.39
N GLY A 265 -11.48 -3.16 8.95
CA GLY A 265 -11.14 -2.80 10.32
C GLY A 265 -9.63 -2.70 10.57
N ILE A 266 -9.14 -3.26 11.70
CA ILE A 266 -7.73 -3.24 12.10
C ILE A 266 -6.82 -3.78 10.98
N ALA A 267 -7.19 -4.91 10.38
CA ALA A 267 -6.35 -5.55 9.38
C ALA A 267 -6.06 -4.64 8.20
N THR A 268 -7.08 -3.96 7.66
CA THR A 268 -6.92 -3.12 6.47
C THR A 268 -6.45 -1.71 6.78
N ASP A 269 -6.92 -1.10 7.89
CA ASP A 269 -6.55 0.27 8.24
C ASP A 269 -5.17 0.36 8.92
N LEU A 270 -4.81 -0.58 9.82
CA LEU A 270 -3.60 -0.48 10.63
C LEU A 270 -2.47 -1.38 10.12
N PHE A 271 -2.73 -2.65 9.83
CA PHE A 271 -1.66 -3.57 9.44
C PHE A 271 -1.07 -3.27 8.06
N TYR A 272 -1.78 -2.56 7.20
CA TYR A 272 -1.19 -2.11 5.94
C TYR A 272 0.09 -1.30 6.17
N HIS A 273 0.12 -0.44 7.20
CA HIS A 273 1.29 0.36 7.59
C HIS A 273 2.47 -0.47 8.09
N VAL A 274 2.24 -1.71 8.51
CA VAL A 274 3.30 -2.64 8.95
C VAL A 274 3.76 -3.54 7.81
N VAL A 275 2.80 -4.10 7.07
CA VAL A 275 3.09 -5.09 6.03
C VAL A 275 3.75 -4.47 4.80
N ALA A 276 3.30 -3.29 4.37
CA ALA A 276 3.86 -2.64 3.19
C ALA A 276 5.36 -2.30 3.38
N PRO A 277 5.82 -1.68 4.49
CA PRO A 277 7.23 -1.47 4.74
C PRO A 277 8.03 -2.77 4.87
N LEU A 278 7.49 -3.82 5.49
CA LEU A 278 8.16 -5.12 5.57
C LEU A 278 8.42 -5.70 4.17
N ASN A 279 7.46 -5.58 3.25
CA ASN A 279 7.66 -5.99 1.86
C ASN A 279 8.73 -5.15 1.13
N ILE A 280 9.04 -3.94 1.59
CA ILE A 280 10.22 -3.20 1.11
C ILE A 280 11.52 -3.82 1.61
N CYS A 281 11.58 -4.20 2.90
CA CYS A 281 12.77 -4.73 3.54
C CYS A 281 13.18 -6.10 3.00
N TRP A 282 12.23 -6.97 2.68
CA TRP A 282 12.51 -8.30 2.18
C TRP A 282 13.22 -8.21 0.82
N ASP A 283 13.96 -9.24 0.44
CA ASP A 283 14.72 -9.25 -0.82
C ASP A 283 13.83 -8.84 -2.02
N LYS A 284 12.64 -9.43 -2.09
CA LYS A 284 11.56 -9.08 -3.03
C LYS A 284 10.22 -9.05 -2.31
N PRO A 285 9.23 -8.28 -2.79
CA PRO A 285 7.86 -8.36 -2.32
C PRO A 285 7.31 -9.78 -2.49
N GLN A 286 6.57 -10.28 -1.48
CA GLN A 286 6.10 -11.65 -1.45
C GLN A 286 4.62 -11.71 -1.07
N PHE A 287 3.87 -12.55 -1.77
CA PHE A 287 2.52 -12.93 -1.35
C PHE A 287 2.58 -13.96 -0.21
N PRO A 288 1.65 -13.90 0.75
CA PRO A 288 1.53 -14.93 1.76
C PRO A 288 1.11 -16.26 1.12
N HIS A 289 1.74 -17.36 1.53
CA HIS A 289 1.31 -18.70 1.13
C HIS A 289 0.12 -19.18 1.97
N LYS A 290 0.13 -18.86 3.28
CA LYS A 290 -0.85 -19.32 4.26
C LYS A 290 -1.09 -18.24 5.31
N VAL A 291 -2.34 -18.01 5.69
CA VAL A 291 -2.74 -17.00 6.67
C VAL A 291 -3.73 -17.57 7.67
N SER A 292 -3.54 -17.23 8.94
CA SER A 292 -4.51 -17.44 10.01
C SER A 292 -4.68 -16.16 10.82
N ALA A 293 -5.89 -15.89 11.30
CA ALA A 293 -6.19 -14.72 12.11
C ALA A 293 -7.17 -15.05 13.23
N SER A 294 -7.07 -14.28 14.33
CA SER A 294 -7.97 -14.33 15.47
C SER A 294 -8.20 -12.93 16.03
N GLY A 295 -9.26 -12.74 16.79
CA GLY A 295 -9.58 -11.45 17.38
C GLY A 295 -10.97 -11.43 17.99
N GLY A 296 -11.43 -10.25 18.36
CA GLY A 296 -12.75 -10.05 18.95
C GLY A 296 -12.98 -8.61 19.39
N ILE A 297 -14.13 -8.37 20.01
CA ILE A 297 -14.47 -7.12 20.67
C ILE A 297 -14.27 -7.34 22.17
N TYR A 298 -13.12 -6.90 22.70
CA TYR A 298 -12.69 -7.20 24.08
C TYR A 298 -12.69 -5.96 24.97
N GLY A 299 -12.83 -4.76 24.40
CA GLY A 299 -12.73 -3.50 25.15
C GLY A 299 -13.89 -3.19 26.11
N GLY A 300 -14.88 -4.06 26.22
CA GLY A 300 -16.03 -3.94 27.14
C GLY A 300 -16.91 -2.72 26.83
N SER A 301 -17.56 -2.17 27.87
CA SER A 301 -18.55 -1.08 27.75
C SER A 301 -18.01 0.23 27.12
N LYS A 302 -16.71 0.46 27.15
CA LYS A 302 -16.09 1.58 26.43
C LYS A 302 -16.22 1.46 24.91
N PHE A 303 -16.54 0.25 24.41
CA PHE A 303 -16.66 -0.07 22.98
C PHE A 303 -18.06 -0.57 22.60
N GLU A 304 -19.05 -0.40 23.46
CA GLU A 304 -20.47 -0.69 23.19
C GLU A 304 -21.06 0.13 22.02
N TYR A 305 -20.21 0.89 21.36
CA TYR A 305 -20.56 1.52 20.09
C TYR A 305 -20.83 0.44 19.03
N LYS A 306 -21.89 0.63 18.29
CA LYS A 306 -22.24 -0.20 17.14
C LYS A 306 -21.03 -0.43 16.24
N ARG A 307 -20.51 -1.65 16.21
CA ARG A 307 -19.40 -2.07 15.33
C ARG A 307 -19.53 -3.54 14.98
N GLU A 308 -19.07 -3.87 13.79
CA GLU A 308 -19.00 -5.24 13.27
C GLU A 308 -17.56 -5.77 13.31
N VAL A 309 -16.58 -4.88 13.17
CA VAL A 309 -15.16 -5.23 13.14
C VAL A 309 -14.58 -5.37 14.55
N PRO A 310 -13.62 -6.27 14.78
CA PRO A 310 -12.98 -6.43 16.07
C PRO A 310 -12.19 -5.19 16.51
N ASP A 311 -12.05 -4.99 17.82
CA ASP A 311 -11.18 -4.00 18.44
C ASP A 311 -9.79 -4.55 18.79
N THR A 312 -9.65 -5.87 18.75
CA THR A 312 -8.39 -6.58 18.98
C THR A 312 -8.24 -7.64 17.90
N PHE A 313 -7.10 -7.65 17.21
CA PHE A 313 -6.88 -8.49 16.05
C PHE A 313 -5.43 -8.96 15.94
N HIS A 314 -5.25 -10.24 15.65
CA HIS A 314 -3.96 -10.88 15.47
C HIS A 314 -3.93 -11.64 14.15
N LEU A 315 -2.80 -11.63 13.47
CA LEU A 315 -2.59 -12.48 12.30
C LEU A 315 -1.22 -13.16 12.36
N MET A 316 -1.18 -14.35 11.74
CA MET A 316 0.03 -15.07 11.44
C MET A 316 0.01 -15.48 9.97
N ALA A 317 1.12 -15.23 9.26
CA ALA A 317 1.30 -15.62 7.87
C ALA A 317 2.57 -16.42 7.68
N GLU A 318 2.52 -17.35 6.73
CA GLU A 318 3.67 -18.13 6.25
C GLU A 318 3.92 -17.79 4.78
N TYR A 319 5.19 -17.67 4.41
CA TYR A 319 5.62 -17.35 3.04
C TYR A 319 6.37 -18.53 2.41
N ALA A 320 6.22 -18.70 1.11
CA ALA A 320 6.84 -19.81 0.38
C ALA A 320 8.37 -19.82 0.46
N GLU A 321 9.00 -18.65 0.65
CA GLU A 321 10.46 -18.51 0.84
C GLU A 321 10.95 -19.05 2.21
N GLY A 322 10.05 -19.51 3.07
CA GLY A 322 10.38 -20.18 4.33
C GLY A 322 10.57 -19.24 5.52
N HIS A 323 9.79 -18.18 5.60
CA HIS A 323 9.70 -17.32 6.78
C HIS A 323 8.23 -17.06 7.17
N SER A 324 8.03 -16.52 8.36
CA SER A 324 6.70 -16.19 8.89
C SER A 324 6.60 -14.73 9.32
N LEU A 325 5.36 -14.24 9.43
CA LEU A 325 5.03 -12.91 9.95
C LEU A 325 3.99 -13.04 11.05
N VAL A 326 4.20 -12.32 12.16
CA VAL A 326 3.25 -12.24 13.27
C VAL A 326 2.91 -10.77 13.54
N LEU A 327 1.64 -10.42 13.49
CA LEU A 327 1.16 -9.08 13.80
C LEU A 327 0.09 -9.11 14.89
N SER A 328 0.14 -8.10 15.75
CA SER A 328 -0.80 -7.89 16.84
C SER A 328 -1.27 -6.44 16.88
N SER A 329 -2.56 -6.23 17.13
CA SER A 329 -3.13 -4.91 17.34
C SER A 329 -4.29 -4.96 18.32
N SER A 330 -4.40 -3.93 19.14
CA SER A 330 -5.61 -3.66 19.93
C SER A 330 -5.90 -2.16 19.92
N MET A 331 -7.16 -1.80 19.86
CA MET A 331 -7.64 -0.43 20.06
C MET A 331 -8.08 -0.18 21.51
N ALA A 332 -7.88 -1.16 22.39
CA ALA A 332 -8.22 -1.12 23.81
C ALA A 332 -6.99 -1.01 24.73
N ASN A 333 -5.79 -1.14 24.17
CA ASN A 333 -4.52 -1.05 24.89
C ASN A 333 -3.42 -0.53 23.94
N SER A 334 -2.65 0.48 24.35
CA SER A 334 -1.63 1.11 23.53
C SER A 334 -0.22 0.51 23.70
N GLN A 335 -0.05 -0.55 24.50
CA GLN A 335 1.27 -1.16 24.71
C GLN A 335 1.70 -1.99 23.50
N HIS A 336 2.77 -1.56 22.83
CA HIS A 336 3.31 -2.20 21.65
C HIS A 336 4.21 -3.39 21.96
N ILE A 337 4.36 -4.30 21.01
CA ILE A 337 5.44 -5.28 20.99
C ILE A 337 6.55 -4.80 20.06
N PRO A 338 7.83 -5.17 20.31
CA PRO A 338 8.94 -4.74 19.47
C PRO A 338 8.77 -5.13 17.99
N GLY A 339 9.13 -4.22 17.09
CA GLY A 339 9.21 -4.46 15.66
C GLY A 339 10.54 -5.08 15.26
N LEU A 340 10.55 -6.37 14.89
CA LEU A 340 11.76 -7.15 14.67
C LEU A 340 11.73 -7.89 13.34
N ILE A 341 12.89 -7.98 12.68
CA ILE A 341 13.12 -8.90 11.54
C ILE A 341 14.22 -9.87 11.97
N ARG A 342 13.90 -11.15 12.09
CA ARG A 342 14.79 -12.19 12.55
C ARG A 342 15.28 -13.04 11.40
N GLY A 343 16.59 -13.19 11.33
CA GLY A 343 17.26 -14.23 10.58
C GLY A 343 17.89 -15.26 11.51
N HIS A 344 18.46 -16.31 10.98
CA HIS A 344 19.08 -17.34 11.81
C HIS A 344 20.48 -16.96 12.33
N GLU A 345 21.10 -15.90 11.79
CA GLU A 345 22.40 -15.38 12.21
C GLU A 345 22.32 -14.05 12.96
N GLY A 346 21.19 -13.35 12.89
CA GLY A 346 21.01 -12.08 13.59
C GLY A 346 19.57 -11.57 13.53
N THR A 347 19.32 -10.52 14.29
CA THR A 347 18.02 -9.86 14.37
C THR A 347 18.19 -8.37 14.10
N ILE A 348 17.38 -7.81 13.19
CA ILE A 348 17.24 -6.36 13.05
C ILE A 348 16.10 -5.90 13.97
N ILE A 349 16.43 -4.99 14.88
CA ILE A 349 15.48 -4.29 15.73
C ILE A 349 15.11 -3.01 14.99
N MET A 350 13.86 -2.97 14.48
CA MET A 350 13.34 -1.85 13.72
C MET A 350 12.76 -0.78 14.63
N VAL A 351 12.05 -1.21 15.67
CA VAL A 351 11.43 -0.35 16.68
C VAL A 351 11.40 -1.12 17.99
N ASP A 352 12.11 -0.64 19.00
CA ASP A 352 12.16 -1.27 20.31
C ASP A 352 10.84 -1.15 21.05
N ASN A 353 10.26 0.05 21.01
CA ASN A 353 9.08 0.40 21.79
C ASN A 353 8.28 1.45 21.02
N GLY A 354 7.10 1.10 20.56
CA GLY A 354 6.25 2.02 19.79
C GLY A 354 5.62 1.40 18.56
N GLN A 355 4.90 2.21 17.79
CA GLN A 355 4.28 1.78 16.55
C GLN A 355 5.35 1.43 15.52
N PHE A 356 5.12 0.37 14.79
CA PHE A 356 6.06 -0.12 13.79
C PHE A 356 6.38 0.92 12.68
N GLU A 357 5.48 1.84 12.41
CA GLU A 357 5.68 2.93 11.45
C GLU A 357 6.44 4.15 12.02
N SER A 358 6.84 4.12 13.29
CA SER A 358 7.60 5.22 13.88
C SER A 358 8.95 5.38 13.19
N VAL A 359 9.31 6.62 12.85
CA VAL A 359 10.61 6.95 12.28
C VAL A 359 11.64 7.02 13.39
N THR A 360 12.70 6.20 13.30
CA THR A 360 13.80 6.15 14.26
C THR A 360 15.02 6.90 13.72
N ASP A 361 16.03 7.13 14.56
CA ASP A 361 17.33 7.66 14.15
C ASP A 361 18.37 6.58 13.84
N HIS A 362 18.04 5.33 14.17
CA HIS A 362 18.86 4.15 13.85
C HIS A 362 18.00 2.90 13.87
N ILE A 363 18.49 1.85 13.22
CA ILE A 363 18.08 0.47 13.43
C ILE A 363 19.26 -0.29 14.04
N THR A 364 18.97 -1.30 14.84
CA THR A 364 20.01 -2.09 15.51
C THR A 364 20.03 -3.49 14.95
N LEU A 365 21.24 -3.97 14.58
CA LEU A 365 21.47 -5.35 14.22
C LEU A 365 22.16 -6.07 15.39
N ARG A 366 21.52 -7.10 15.90
CA ARG A 366 22.00 -7.92 17.00
C ARG A 366 22.33 -9.32 16.49
N PRO A 367 23.63 -9.71 16.48
CA PRO A 367 24.04 -11.06 16.09
C PRO A 367 23.57 -12.16 17.07
N GLU A 368 23.34 -13.37 16.58
CA GLU A 368 22.94 -14.54 17.39
C GLU A 368 24.14 -15.28 18.03
N VAL A 369 25.21 -14.58 18.34
CA VAL A 369 26.49 -15.16 18.84
C VAL A 369 26.45 -15.67 20.26
N SER A 370 25.63 -15.10 21.12
CA SER A 370 25.59 -15.48 22.56
C SER A 370 25.07 -16.90 22.80
N ARG A 371 24.48 -17.52 21.79
CA ARG A 371 23.91 -18.87 21.85
C ARG A 371 24.77 -19.92 21.13
N ARG A 372 25.87 -19.51 20.55
CA ARG A 372 26.88 -20.42 19.93
C ARG A 372 27.69 -21.21 20.97
N ARG A 373 27.06 -21.67 22.03
CA ARG A 373 27.73 -22.67 22.88
C ARG A 373 27.65 -23.99 22.15
N ALA A 374 28.80 -24.42 21.61
CA ALA A 374 28.97 -25.83 21.30
C ALA A 374 28.57 -26.62 22.55
N SER A 375 27.49 -27.37 22.48
CA SER A 375 27.21 -28.38 23.50
C SER A 375 28.42 -29.28 23.55
N ARG A 376 29.00 -29.53 24.77
CA ARG A 376 30.13 -30.45 24.91
C ARG A 376 29.82 -31.87 24.48
N ASP A 377 28.50 -32.12 24.23
CA ASP A 377 27.94 -33.42 23.91
C ASP A 377 27.46 -33.56 22.45
N VAL A 378 27.84 -32.63 21.56
CA VAL A 378 27.52 -32.73 20.13
C VAL A 378 28.50 -33.64 19.43
N GLU A 379 28.01 -34.68 18.76
CA GLU A 379 28.78 -35.56 17.91
C GLU A 379 29.65 -34.76 16.92
N PRO A 380 30.93 -35.12 16.72
CA PRO A 380 31.87 -34.36 15.88
C PRO A 380 31.47 -34.19 14.42
N GLU A 381 30.47 -34.93 13.94
CA GLU A 381 29.97 -34.87 12.56
C GLU A 381 28.93 -33.80 12.29
N VAL A 382 28.38 -33.15 13.33
CA VAL A 382 27.39 -32.07 13.16
C VAL A 382 28.14 -30.78 12.87
N LYS A 383 28.11 -30.32 11.63
CA LYS A 383 28.66 -29.02 11.26
C LYS A 383 27.93 -27.92 12.00
N PRO A 384 28.62 -26.95 12.63
CA PRO A 384 27.99 -25.76 13.20
C PRO A 384 27.16 -25.05 12.16
N MET A 385 25.93 -24.63 12.52
CA MET A 385 25.00 -23.96 11.63
C MET A 385 25.47 -22.55 11.20
N PHE A 386 26.58 -22.03 11.78
CA PHE A 386 27.04 -20.65 11.67
C PHE A 386 28.54 -20.50 11.39
N ASP A 387 29.17 -21.44 10.70
CA ASP A 387 30.62 -21.46 10.51
C ASP A 387 31.22 -20.22 9.81
N ASP A 388 30.41 -19.48 9.04
CA ASP A 388 30.91 -18.42 8.16
C ASP A 388 30.30 -17.02 8.45
N TYR A 389 29.81 -16.74 9.67
CA TYR A 389 29.29 -15.43 9.99
C TYR A 389 30.41 -14.38 10.02
N LYS A 390 30.41 -13.51 8.99
CA LYS A 390 31.48 -12.55 8.73
C LYS A 390 31.27 -11.15 9.33
N PHE A 391 30.11 -10.87 9.98
CA PHE A 391 29.77 -9.55 10.45
C PHE A 391 30.12 -9.26 11.92
N GLY A 392 30.88 -10.15 12.55
CA GLY A 392 31.36 -10.00 13.94
C GLY A 392 30.33 -10.44 14.98
N THR A 393 30.67 -10.21 16.25
CA THR A 393 29.89 -10.67 17.41
C THR A 393 29.18 -9.54 18.16
N GLU A 394 29.56 -8.32 17.85
CA GLU A 394 29.04 -7.12 18.51
C GLU A 394 27.77 -6.60 17.85
N GLU A 395 26.93 -5.95 18.65
CA GLU A 395 25.75 -5.25 18.16
C GLU A 395 26.16 -4.08 17.25
N VAL A 396 25.48 -3.94 16.11
CA VAL A 396 25.77 -2.90 15.12
C VAL A 396 24.59 -1.93 15.05
N THR A 397 24.87 -0.65 15.27
CA THR A 397 23.89 0.44 15.06
C THR A 397 24.06 1.00 13.65
N ILE A 398 22.97 0.95 12.86
CA ILE A 398 22.91 1.48 11.51
C ILE A 398 22.15 2.81 11.57
N PRO A 399 22.80 3.95 11.31
CA PRO A 399 22.14 5.26 11.38
C PRO A 399 21.10 5.45 10.29
N VAL A 400 20.00 6.11 10.63
CA VAL A 400 18.85 6.38 9.77
C VAL A 400 18.70 7.89 9.61
N GLU A 401 18.48 8.34 8.38
CA GLU A 401 18.17 9.74 8.10
C GLU A 401 16.70 10.01 8.41
N LYS A 402 16.46 10.90 9.39
CA LYS A 402 15.10 11.34 9.72
C LYS A 402 14.61 12.33 8.65
N THR A 403 13.64 11.93 7.89
CA THR A 403 13.00 12.74 6.85
C THR A 403 11.53 12.94 7.16
N ASP A 404 10.94 14.01 6.62
CA ASP A 404 9.48 14.12 6.52
C ASP A 404 8.99 13.09 5.49
N THR A 405 8.53 11.95 6.00
CA THR A 405 8.13 10.82 5.18
C THR A 405 6.99 11.14 4.22
N MET A 406 6.05 12.02 4.64
CA MET A 406 4.94 12.43 3.79
C MET A 406 5.43 13.25 2.59
N SER A 407 6.22 14.30 2.84
CA SER A 407 6.80 15.10 1.76
C SER A 407 7.71 14.28 0.85
N THR A 408 8.50 13.36 1.42
CA THR A 408 9.36 12.44 0.64
C THR A 408 8.54 11.53 -0.25
N HIS A 409 7.44 10.98 0.27
CA HIS A 409 6.55 10.09 -0.46
C HIS A 409 5.83 10.82 -1.61
N ILE A 410 5.36 12.04 -1.36
CA ILE A 410 4.74 12.90 -2.38
C ILE A 410 5.75 13.25 -3.49
N ARG A 411 6.96 13.72 -3.13
CA ARG A 411 7.99 14.03 -4.13
C ARG A 411 8.38 12.82 -4.97
N ASN A 412 8.43 11.64 -4.35
CA ASN A 412 8.67 10.41 -5.09
C ASN A 412 7.57 10.15 -6.13
N PHE A 413 6.29 10.28 -5.74
CA PHE A 413 5.18 10.15 -6.69
C PHE A 413 5.29 11.13 -7.87
N LEU A 414 5.46 12.43 -7.58
CA LEU A 414 5.59 13.47 -8.59
C LEU A 414 6.80 13.23 -9.52
N SER A 415 7.93 12.81 -8.95
CA SER A 415 9.12 12.42 -9.74
C SER A 415 8.84 11.22 -10.66
N CYS A 416 8.13 10.20 -10.15
CA CYS A 416 7.76 9.04 -10.95
C CYS A 416 6.79 9.38 -12.09
N MET A 417 5.95 10.40 -11.94
CA MET A 417 5.10 10.88 -13.03
C MET A 417 5.91 11.45 -14.20
N HIS A 418 7.07 12.09 -13.93
CA HIS A 418 7.97 12.58 -14.96
C HIS A 418 8.85 11.47 -15.55
N THR A 419 9.43 10.63 -14.68
CA THR A 419 10.44 9.63 -15.07
C THR A 419 9.85 8.31 -15.54
N ARG A 420 8.59 8.05 -15.23
CA ARG A 420 7.91 6.75 -15.41
C ARG A 420 8.58 5.58 -14.68
N GLN A 421 9.40 5.89 -13.68
CA GLN A 421 9.96 4.86 -12.78
C GLN A 421 8.92 4.38 -11.78
N LYS A 422 9.17 3.21 -11.20
CA LYS A 422 8.31 2.68 -10.12
C LYS A 422 8.46 3.54 -8.86
N PRO A 423 7.34 3.88 -8.20
CA PRO A 423 7.37 4.63 -6.95
C PRO A 423 7.90 3.79 -5.77
N HIS A 424 8.12 4.41 -4.62
CA HIS A 424 8.57 3.73 -3.40
C HIS A 424 7.62 2.61 -2.95
N LEU A 425 6.30 2.81 -3.10
CA LEU A 425 5.32 1.75 -2.91
C LEU A 425 4.51 1.53 -4.20
N PRO A 426 5.04 0.74 -5.13
CA PRO A 426 4.36 0.43 -6.38
C PRO A 426 3.18 -0.53 -6.14
N VAL A 427 2.29 -0.61 -7.11
CA VAL A 427 1.07 -1.41 -7.04
C VAL A 427 1.34 -2.88 -6.73
N GLU A 428 2.43 -3.46 -7.25
CA GLU A 428 2.77 -4.87 -7.03
C GLU A 428 3.14 -5.14 -5.56
N THR A 429 3.97 -4.28 -4.97
CA THR A 429 4.33 -4.38 -3.55
C THR A 429 3.10 -4.09 -2.66
N GLY A 430 2.29 -3.10 -3.04
CA GLY A 430 1.02 -2.82 -2.39
C GLY A 430 0.06 -4.00 -2.41
N ALA A 431 0.00 -4.73 -3.53
CA ALA A 431 -0.84 -5.91 -3.69
C ALA A 431 -0.41 -7.07 -2.78
N CYS A 432 0.90 -7.27 -2.56
CA CYS A 432 1.38 -8.27 -1.60
C CYS A 432 0.86 -7.98 -0.18
N ALA A 433 0.91 -6.71 0.25
CA ALA A 433 0.35 -6.28 1.52
C ALA A 433 -1.18 -6.45 1.56
N GLN A 434 -1.87 -6.05 0.47
CA GLN A 434 -3.33 -6.14 0.37
C GLN A 434 -3.84 -7.57 0.46
N VAL A 435 -3.24 -8.49 -0.28
CA VAL A 435 -3.65 -9.92 -0.26
C VAL A 435 -3.54 -10.47 1.15
N LEU A 436 -2.43 -10.19 1.86
CA LEU A 436 -2.26 -10.66 3.25
C LEU A 436 -3.37 -10.16 4.17
N ILE A 437 -3.62 -8.85 4.18
CA ILE A 437 -4.61 -8.26 5.12
C ILE A 437 -6.04 -8.68 4.77
N THR A 438 -6.36 -8.83 3.49
CA THR A 438 -7.68 -9.32 3.05
C THR A 438 -7.86 -10.79 3.45
N MET A 439 -6.85 -11.65 3.23
CA MET A 439 -6.89 -13.04 3.71
C MET A 439 -7.03 -13.13 5.23
N ALA A 440 -6.40 -12.22 5.99
CA ALA A 440 -6.54 -12.19 7.43
C ALA A 440 -7.99 -11.86 7.86
N VAL A 441 -8.63 -10.90 7.20
CA VAL A 441 -10.07 -10.59 7.42
C VAL A 441 -10.92 -11.81 7.11
N GLU A 442 -10.72 -12.46 5.97
CA GLU A 442 -11.48 -13.63 5.57
C GLU A 442 -11.24 -14.82 6.50
N SER A 443 -9.97 -15.05 6.91
CA SER A 443 -9.61 -16.09 7.88
C SER A 443 -10.35 -15.89 9.22
N TYR A 444 -10.35 -14.68 9.74
CA TYR A 444 -11.07 -14.34 10.95
C TYR A 444 -12.59 -14.57 10.81
N ARG A 445 -13.20 -14.04 9.75
CA ARG A 445 -14.65 -14.14 9.53
C ARG A 445 -15.13 -15.57 9.30
N GLN A 446 -14.30 -16.42 8.68
CA GLN A 446 -14.62 -17.82 8.40
C GLN A 446 -14.19 -18.78 9.52
N GLY A 447 -13.32 -18.32 10.46
CA GLY A 447 -12.70 -19.18 11.48
C GLY A 447 -11.81 -20.26 10.87
N LYS A 448 -11.12 -19.97 9.75
CA LYS A 448 -10.33 -20.94 8.98
C LYS A 448 -8.93 -20.45 8.70
N VAL A 449 -8.01 -21.39 8.53
CA VAL A 449 -6.72 -21.15 7.87
C VAL A 449 -6.96 -21.06 6.36
N LEU A 450 -6.38 -20.06 5.72
CA LEU A 450 -6.53 -19.83 4.29
C LEU A 450 -5.18 -19.90 3.57
N TYR A 451 -5.22 -20.32 2.31
CA TYR A 451 -4.07 -20.49 1.42
C TYR A 451 -4.27 -19.64 0.16
N PHE A 452 -3.19 -19.06 -0.35
CA PHE A 452 -3.21 -18.25 -1.56
C PHE A 452 -2.49 -18.94 -2.72
N ASP A 453 -3.19 -19.06 -3.85
CA ASP A 453 -2.62 -19.44 -5.14
C ASP A 453 -2.26 -18.18 -5.93
N GLU A 454 -0.99 -17.79 -5.89
CA GLU A 454 -0.46 -16.60 -6.56
C GLU A 454 -0.67 -16.65 -8.08
N LYS A 455 -0.52 -17.83 -8.70
CA LYS A 455 -0.68 -17.97 -10.17
C LYS A 455 -2.11 -17.71 -10.64
N ARG A 456 -3.10 -18.02 -9.78
CA ARG A 456 -4.53 -17.88 -10.09
C ARG A 456 -5.19 -16.71 -9.39
N TRP A 457 -4.48 -16.04 -8.49
CA TRP A 457 -5.03 -15.02 -7.59
C TRP A 457 -6.27 -15.50 -6.82
N LYS A 458 -6.20 -16.70 -6.25
CA LYS A 458 -7.32 -17.32 -5.55
C LYS A 458 -6.97 -17.75 -4.13
N VAL A 459 -7.93 -17.53 -3.25
CA VAL A 459 -7.89 -18.01 -1.86
C VAL A 459 -8.68 -19.30 -1.73
N SER A 460 -8.20 -20.21 -0.88
CA SER A 460 -8.83 -21.50 -0.59
C SER A 460 -8.57 -21.91 0.86
N ASP A 461 -9.43 -22.77 1.40
CA ASP A 461 -9.24 -23.39 2.73
C ASP A 461 -8.45 -24.71 2.65
N LYS A 462 -7.88 -25.03 1.47
CA LYS A 462 -7.04 -26.20 1.25
C LYS A 462 -5.65 -25.76 0.77
N PRO A 463 -4.60 -26.47 1.19
CA PRO A 463 -3.26 -26.21 0.70
C PRO A 463 -3.18 -26.19 -0.82
N VAL A 464 -2.48 -25.21 -1.37
CA VAL A 464 -2.17 -25.13 -2.78
C VAL A 464 -1.17 -26.26 -3.11
N LYS A 465 -1.50 -27.12 -4.04
CA LYS A 465 -0.57 -28.15 -4.53
C LYS A 465 0.57 -27.45 -5.27
N ALA A 466 1.80 -27.78 -4.89
CA ALA A 466 3.02 -27.28 -5.50
C ALA A 466 3.11 -27.61 -7.02
#